data_9360221b00b6e2b92d537ab8a7aa58e4
#
_entry.id   9360221b00b6e2b92d537ab8a7aa58e4
#
_cell.length_a   1.000
_cell.length_b   1.000
_cell.length_c   1.000
_cell.angle_alpha   90.00
_cell.angle_beta   90.00
_cell.angle_gamma   90.00
#
_symmetry.space_group_name_H-M   'P 1'
#
loop_
_entity.id
_entity.type
_entity.pdbx_description
1 polymer ?
#
loop_
_entity_poly.entity_id
_entity_poly.type
_entity_poly.pdbx_seq_one_letter_code
_entity_poly.pdbx_strand_id
1 'polypeptide(L)'
;MLALSHGSRLTLERLGVWARLPATAIETIHISHQGGLGRSVLRASEYGQPALGYVVAAGDLAAALDDAIAAAGIPVRDHATVSGLAAGVDDVLISLDDGTHLSARLAACAEGAIAGDDDTALVERDYDQCAVISVATPATPHGGRAWERFTPQGPLAVLPCHRDCAIVHTASPAEADALMALDDDAYLARLQSHFGDRLRFASVGPRACYPLKLRYRPNPVGQRTVWLGNAAQTLHPVAGQGYNLALRDVWACAQVLLKAGGDPGAADTLATYARERHLDRQGTIRFTDGLVRLFSNAVGPLLHARGAGLLALDLIPPARHFVAKRMMFGARAWP
;
A
#
# COMPACT_ATOMS: atom_id res chain seq x y z
N MET A 1 -1.88 1.76 10.75
CA MET A 1 -0.49 1.32 10.52
C MET A 1 -0.22 1.21 9.03
N LEU A 2 0.99 1.57 8.58
CA LEU A 2 1.44 1.48 7.20
C LEU A 2 2.67 0.58 7.12
N ALA A 3 2.72 -0.31 6.13
CA ALA A 3 3.90 -1.09 5.80
C ALA A 3 4.69 -0.37 4.70
N LEU A 4 5.84 0.17 5.06
CA LEU A 4 6.75 0.86 4.14
C LEU A 4 7.81 -0.10 3.63
N SER A 5 8.03 -0.11 2.33
CA SER A 5 9.15 -0.84 1.72
C SER A 5 10.49 -0.19 2.03
N HIS A 6 11.58 -0.93 1.85
CA HIS A 6 12.91 -0.35 2.00
C HIS A 6 13.14 0.86 1.07
N GLY A 7 12.65 0.80 -0.17
CA GLY A 7 12.71 1.94 -1.10
C GLY A 7 11.93 3.15 -0.63
N SER A 8 10.77 2.96 0.01
CA SER A 8 9.99 4.05 0.60
C SER A 8 10.73 4.72 1.76
N ARG A 9 11.41 3.91 2.60
CA ARG A 9 12.30 4.46 3.63
C ARG A 9 13.35 5.39 3.03
N LEU A 10 14.05 4.95 1.97
CA LEU A 10 15.09 5.76 1.32
C LEU A 10 14.52 7.07 0.76
N THR A 11 13.31 7.05 0.23
CA THR A 11 12.64 8.28 -0.24
C THR A 11 12.36 9.24 0.91
N LEU A 12 11.78 8.75 2.03
CA LEU A 12 11.50 9.56 3.21
C LEU A 12 12.78 10.07 3.89
N GLU A 13 13.88 9.31 3.82
CA GLU A 13 15.18 9.73 4.32
C GLU A 13 15.75 10.92 3.51
N ARG A 14 15.64 10.87 2.18
CA ARG A 14 16.02 11.99 1.29
C ARG A 14 15.18 13.24 1.52
N LEU A 15 13.93 13.10 1.96
CA LEU A 15 13.05 14.21 2.33
C LEU A 15 13.30 14.72 3.76
N GLY A 16 14.23 14.11 4.52
CA GLY A 16 14.51 14.49 5.91
C GLY A 16 13.42 14.07 6.92
N VAL A 17 12.46 13.26 6.47
CA VAL A 17 11.29 12.85 7.30
C VAL A 17 11.61 11.61 8.13
N TRP A 18 12.42 10.68 7.60
CA TRP A 18 12.64 9.35 8.17
C TRP A 18 13.16 9.35 9.61
N ALA A 19 14.10 10.23 9.95
CA ALA A 19 14.74 10.27 11.26
C ALA A 19 13.76 10.60 12.42
N ARG A 20 12.57 11.11 12.10
CA ARG A 20 11.52 11.48 13.06
C ARG A 20 10.49 10.37 13.27
N LEU A 21 10.57 9.27 12.51
CA LEU A 21 9.55 8.21 12.50
C LEU A 21 9.93 7.08 13.47
N PRO A 22 9.07 6.75 14.45
CA PRO A 22 9.20 5.56 15.26
C PRO A 22 8.84 4.31 14.44
N ALA A 23 9.77 3.86 13.58
CA ALA A 23 9.56 2.77 12.66
C ALA A 23 10.00 1.42 13.25
N THR A 24 9.19 0.37 13.07
CA THR A 24 9.54 -1.01 13.44
C THR A 24 10.03 -1.76 12.22
N ALA A 25 11.25 -2.29 12.29
CA ALA A 25 11.85 -3.05 11.18
C ALA A 25 11.15 -4.39 10.93
N ILE A 26 10.97 -4.75 9.67
CA ILE A 26 10.59 -6.07 9.21
C ILE A 26 11.85 -6.76 8.70
N GLU A 27 12.44 -7.61 9.52
CA GLU A 27 13.68 -8.33 9.17
C GLU A 27 13.41 -9.63 8.43
N THR A 28 12.25 -10.25 8.72
CA THR A 28 11.84 -11.52 8.13
C THR A 28 10.37 -11.46 7.73
N ILE A 29 10.04 -11.95 6.54
CA ILE A 29 8.66 -12.17 6.11
C ILE A 29 8.44 -13.66 5.93
N HIS A 30 7.44 -14.21 6.63
CA HIS A 30 7.02 -15.58 6.51
C HIS A 30 5.70 -15.67 5.74
N ILE A 31 5.74 -16.23 4.53
CA ILE A 31 4.59 -16.42 3.67
C ILE A 31 4.13 -17.87 3.79
N SER A 32 2.83 -18.10 4.01
CA SER A 32 2.26 -19.44 4.14
C SER A 32 0.81 -19.48 3.67
N HIS A 33 0.32 -20.69 3.45
CA HIS A 33 -1.07 -20.96 3.08
C HIS A 33 -1.75 -21.86 4.12
N GLN A 34 -2.99 -21.56 4.49
CA GLN A 34 -3.76 -22.39 5.44
C GLN A 34 -4.18 -23.70 4.78
N GLY A 35 -3.92 -24.82 5.45
CA GLY A 35 -4.24 -26.16 4.94
C GLY A 35 -3.39 -26.64 3.77
N GLY A 36 -2.40 -25.85 3.31
CA GLY A 36 -1.48 -26.22 2.23
C GLY A 36 -0.08 -26.57 2.72
N LEU A 37 0.60 -27.43 1.94
CA LEU A 37 2.03 -27.66 2.06
C LEU A 37 2.75 -26.54 1.32
N GLY A 38 3.78 -25.98 1.93
CA GLY A 38 4.60 -24.93 1.32
C GLY A 38 4.56 -23.63 2.10
N ARG A 39 5.73 -23.06 2.20
CA ARG A 39 6.00 -21.75 2.79
C ARG A 39 7.14 -21.12 2.04
N SER A 40 7.25 -19.81 2.13
CA SER A 40 8.46 -19.09 1.72
C SER A 40 8.88 -18.13 2.81
N VAL A 41 10.19 -18.02 3.03
CA VAL A 41 10.75 -17.12 4.04
C VAL A 41 11.75 -16.20 3.38
N LEU A 42 11.51 -14.89 3.52
CA LEU A 42 12.41 -13.84 3.06
C LEU A 42 13.13 -13.25 4.26
N ARG A 43 14.44 -13.09 4.20
CA ARG A 43 15.25 -12.48 5.26
C ARG A 43 16.03 -11.29 4.70
N ALA A 44 16.03 -10.17 5.42
CA ALA A 44 16.75 -8.96 5.02
C ALA A 44 18.24 -9.20 4.79
N SER A 45 18.85 -10.07 5.62
CA SER A 45 20.27 -10.46 5.50
C SER A 45 20.62 -11.10 4.16
N GLU A 46 19.68 -11.81 3.51
CA GLU A 46 19.91 -12.42 2.19
C GLU A 46 20.07 -11.38 1.08
N TYR A 47 19.69 -10.14 1.35
CA TYR A 47 19.74 -9.00 0.41
C TYR A 47 20.73 -7.91 0.83
N GLY A 48 21.50 -8.15 1.90
CA GLY A 48 22.43 -7.16 2.46
C GLY A 48 21.75 -5.92 3.01
N GLN A 49 20.46 -6.04 3.41
CA GLN A 49 19.66 -4.92 3.90
C GLN A 49 19.40 -5.08 5.42
N PRO A 50 19.29 -3.96 6.17
CA PRO A 50 18.93 -4.01 7.58
C PRO A 50 17.48 -4.47 7.81
N ALA A 51 16.59 -4.24 6.84
CA ALA A 51 15.20 -4.67 6.86
C ALA A 51 14.64 -4.79 5.44
N LEU A 52 13.64 -5.65 5.26
CA LEU A 52 12.85 -5.76 4.01
C LEU A 52 11.86 -4.60 3.88
N GLY A 53 11.43 -4.06 5.01
CA GLY A 53 10.49 -2.97 5.13
C GLY A 53 10.33 -2.54 6.58
N TYR A 54 9.39 -1.65 6.83
CA TYR A 54 9.16 -1.06 8.14
C TYR A 54 7.67 -0.83 8.37
N VAL A 55 7.22 -0.94 9.60
CA VAL A 55 5.86 -0.57 10.01
C VAL A 55 5.92 0.75 10.76
N VAL A 56 5.06 1.70 10.36
CA VAL A 56 4.93 3.01 11.00
C VAL A 56 3.44 3.30 11.27
N ALA A 57 3.16 4.09 12.30
CA ALA A 57 1.82 4.62 12.48
C ALA A 57 1.54 5.69 11.42
N ALA A 58 0.32 5.68 10.84
CA ALA A 58 -0.06 6.65 9.82
C ALA A 58 -0.06 8.09 10.38
N GLY A 59 -0.47 8.26 11.65
CA GLY A 59 -0.46 9.56 12.33
C GLY A 59 0.96 10.12 12.50
N ASP A 60 1.93 9.28 12.90
CA ASP A 60 3.32 9.71 13.07
C ASP A 60 3.93 10.15 11.73
N LEU A 61 3.62 9.40 10.67
CA LEU A 61 4.08 9.77 9.33
C LEU A 61 3.43 11.07 8.85
N ALA A 62 2.13 11.27 9.09
CA ALA A 62 1.44 12.51 8.75
C ALA A 62 2.06 13.70 9.49
N ALA A 63 2.22 13.60 10.80
CA ALA A 63 2.83 14.66 11.61
C ALA A 63 4.26 15.01 11.14
N ALA A 64 5.08 14.00 10.84
CA ALA A 64 6.44 14.22 10.33
C ALA A 64 6.48 14.88 8.94
N LEU A 65 5.48 14.59 8.09
CA LEU A 65 5.32 15.23 6.77
C LEU A 65 4.82 16.68 6.92
N ASP A 66 3.86 16.93 7.83
CA ASP A 66 3.35 18.29 8.12
C ASP A 66 4.47 19.19 8.64
N ASP A 67 5.30 18.68 9.56
CA ASP A 67 6.50 19.39 10.04
C ASP A 67 7.47 19.72 8.89
N ALA A 68 7.67 18.78 7.96
CA ALA A 68 8.57 19.00 6.82
C ALA A 68 8.01 20.01 5.82
N ILE A 69 6.68 20.01 5.58
CA ILE A 69 5.97 20.98 4.76
C ILE A 69 6.11 22.38 5.38
N ALA A 70 5.87 22.52 6.68
CA ALA A 70 6.02 23.77 7.40
C ALA A 70 7.45 24.31 7.36
N ALA A 71 8.44 23.41 7.58
CA ALA A 71 9.86 23.78 7.52
C ALA A 71 10.31 24.21 6.12
N ALA A 72 9.69 23.66 5.06
CA ALA A 72 9.94 24.05 3.67
C ALA A 72 9.21 25.33 3.26
N GLY A 73 8.38 25.91 4.12
CA GLY A 73 7.58 27.10 3.82
C GLY A 73 6.54 26.90 2.72
N ILE A 74 6.06 25.66 2.55
CA ILE A 74 5.03 25.35 1.56
C ILE A 74 3.68 25.82 2.10
N PRO A 75 2.94 26.71 1.38
CA PRO A 75 1.64 27.17 1.83
C PRO A 75 0.63 26.02 1.91
N VAL A 76 -0.04 25.88 3.02
CA VAL A 76 -1.16 24.93 3.22
C VAL A 76 -2.44 25.72 3.43
N ARG A 77 -3.52 25.32 2.77
CA ARG A 77 -4.86 25.86 2.99
C ARG A 77 -5.73 24.77 3.57
N ASP A 78 -5.95 24.86 4.86
CA ASP A 78 -6.82 23.93 5.59
C ASP A 78 -8.30 24.21 5.31
N HIS A 79 -9.15 23.18 5.52
CA HIS A 79 -10.61 23.26 5.34
C HIS A 79 -11.04 23.73 3.95
N ALA A 80 -10.23 23.43 2.92
CA ALA A 80 -10.52 23.77 1.54
C ALA A 80 -10.92 22.50 0.77
N THR A 81 -12.15 22.47 0.28
CA THR A 81 -12.66 21.39 -0.56
C THR A 81 -12.64 21.84 -2.02
N VAL A 82 -11.99 21.09 -2.88
CA VAL A 82 -12.01 21.34 -4.32
C VAL A 82 -13.33 20.83 -4.90
N SER A 83 -14.10 21.74 -5.48
CA SER A 83 -15.40 21.44 -6.12
C SER A 83 -15.29 21.25 -7.63
N GLY A 84 -14.19 21.67 -8.26
CA GLY A 84 -14.00 21.47 -9.70
C GLY A 84 -12.62 21.87 -10.18
N LEU A 85 -12.25 21.27 -11.32
CA LEU A 85 -11.04 21.59 -12.09
C LEU A 85 -11.44 21.89 -13.52
N ALA A 86 -11.00 23.03 -14.06
CA ALA A 86 -11.20 23.40 -15.46
C ALA A 86 -9.83 23.67 -16.10
N ALA A 87 -9.37 22.76 -16.94
CA ALA A 87 -8.08 22.88 -17.61
C ALA A 87 -8.18 23.84 -18.79
N GLY A 88 -7.32 24.87 -18.77
CA GLY A 88 -7.05 25.77 -19.88
C GLY A 88 -5.82 25.36 -20.69
N VAL A 89 -5.39 26.25 -21.59
CA VAL A 89 -4.18 26.02 -22.39
C VAL A 89 -2.93 26.19 -21.54
N ASP A 90 -2.85 27.25 -20.74
CA ASP A 90 -1.66 27.62 -19.97
C ASP A 90 -1.78 27.37 -18.48
N ASP A 91 -3.01 27.19 -17.96
CA ASP A 91 -3.30 26.99 -16.55
C ASP A 91 -4.46 26.01 -16.32
N VAL A 92 -4.67 25.67 -15.08
CA VAL A 92 -5.86 24.98 -14.58
C VAL A 92 -6.53 25.85 -13.53
N LEU A 93 -7.83 26.14 -13.73
CA LEU A 93 -8.65 26.81 -12.74
C LEU A 93 -9.17 25.78 -11.73
N ILE A 94 -8.89 26.01 -10.45
CA ILE A 94 -9.29 25.17 -9.32
C ILE A 94 -10.39 25.94 -8.58
N SER A 95 -11.59 25.38 -8.53
CA SER A 95 -12.73 25.96 -7.81
C SER A 95 -12.85 25.31 -6.45
N LEU A 96 -13.07 26.10 -5.40
CA LEU A 96 -13.32 25.65 -4.04
C LEU A 96 -14.80 25.83 -3.66
N ASP A 97 -15.27 25.07 -2.65
CA ASP A 97 -16.65 25.11 -2.16
C ASP A 97 -17.06 26.49 -1.64
N ASP A 98 -16.11 27.29 -1.12
CA ASP A 98 -16.32 28.62 -0.62
C ASP A 98 -16.45 29.70 -1.73
N GLY A 99 -16.46 29.28 -3.00
CA GLY A 99 -16.50 30.15 -4.17
C GLY A 99 -15.16 30.75 -4.56
N THR A 100 -14.07 30.42 -3.85
CA THR A 100 -12.72 30.85 -4.24
C THR A 100 -12.25 30.12 -5.48
N HIS A 101 -11.55 30.85 -6.37
CA HIS A 101 -10.88 30.28 -7.53
C HIS A 101 -9.39 30.50 -7.44
N LEU A 102 -8.63 29.45 -7.74
CA LEU A 102 -7.16 29.46 -7.80
C LEU A 102 -6.75 29.08 -9.22
N SER A 103 -5.71 29.74 -9.74
CA SER A 103 -5.08 29.36 -11.03
C SER A 103 -3.70 28.77 -10.76
N ALA A 104 -3.40 27.66 -11.42
CA ALA A 104 -2.11 26.98 -11.32
C ALA A 104 -1.68 26.44 -12.68
N ARG A 105 -0.37 26.29 -12.93
CA ARG A 105 0.13 25.67 -14.15
C ARG A 105 -0.06 24.15 -14.18
N LEU A 106 -0.20 23.52 -13.01
CA LEU A 106 -0.43 22.10 -12.82
C LEU A 106 -1.23 21.86 -11.54
N ALA A 107 -2.26 21.01 -11.60
CA ALA A 107 -2.95 20.46 -10.44
C ALA A 107 -2.48 19.02 -10.19
N ALA A 108 -1.99 18.74 -8.97
CA ALA A 108 -1.66 17.40 -8.53
C ALA A 108 -2.74 16.90 -7.57
N CYS A 109 -3.61 16.01 -8.04
CA CYS A 109 -4.72 15.47 -7.27
C CYS A 109 -4.24 14.27 -6.44
N ALA A 110 -4.30 14.37 -5.11
CA ALA A 110 -3.86 13.34 -4.17
C ALA A 110 -4.83 13.17 -2.99
N GLU A 111 -6.12 13.43 -3.22
CA GLU A 111 -7.19 13.53 -2.21
C GLU A 111 -7.59 12.20 -1.56
N GLY A 112 -6.87 11.12 -1.83
CA GLY A 112 -7.07 9.82 -1.17
C GLY A 112 -8.27 9.00 -1.67
N ALA A 113 -9.25 9.61 -2.31
CA ALA A 113 -10.37 8.94 -2.98
C ALA A 113 -10.32 9.20 -4.49
N ILE A 114 -10.80 8.24 -5.29
CA ILE A 114 -11.02 8.49 -6.71
C ILE A 114 -12.39 9.17 -6.82
N ALA A 115 -12.40 10.47 -7.02
CA ALA A 115 -13.60 11.19 -7.41
C ALA A 115 -14.08 10.67 -8.78
N GLY A 116 -15.37 10.46 -8.94
CA GLY A 116 -15.99 10.17 -10.23
C GLY A 116 -15.80 11.38 -11.13
N ASP A 117 -14.80 11.32 -11.98
CA ASP A 117 -14.57 12.30 -13.03
C ASP A 117 -15.13 11.69 -14.32
N ASP A 118 -16.18 12.25 -14.84
CA ASP A 118 -16.93 11.68 -15.96
C ASP A 118 -16.11 11.55 -17.25
N ASP A 119 -14.96 12.25 -17.32
CA ASP A 119 -14.11 12.30 -18.51
C ASP A 119 -12.96 11.28 -18.52
N THR A 120 -12.71 10.53 -17.44
CA THR A 120 -11.58 9.56 -17.41
C THR A 120 -12.06 8.15 -17.15
N ALA A 121 -11.71 7.21 -18.03
CA ALA A 121 -11.98 5.80 -17.84
C ALA A 121 -11.45 5.33 -16.48
N LEU A 122 -12.34 4.83 -15.63
CA LEU A 122 -12.02 4.24 -14.33
C LEU A 122 -12.21 2.72 -14.42
N VAL A 123 -11.21 1.96 -14.01
CA VAL A 123 -11.32 0.52 -13.84
C VAL A 123 -11.60 0.25 -12.38
N GLU A 124 -12.72 -0.41 -12.11
CA GLU A 124 -13.12 -0.81 -10.77
C GLU A 124 -13.40 -2.31 -10.70
N ARG A 125 -13.03 -2.92 -9.59
CA ARG A 125 -13.37 -4.29 -9.24
C ARG A 125 -13.61 -4.39 -7.76
N ASP A 126 -14.77 -4.85 -7.38
CA ASP A 126 -15.06 -5.27 -6.01
C ASP A 126 -14.48 -6.67 -5.79
N TYR A 127 -13.81 -6.88 -4.67
CA TYR A 127 -13.29 -8.18 -4.29
C TYR A 127 -14.27 -8.99 -3.46
N ASP A 128 -15.40 -8.39 -3.08
CA ASP A 128 -16.34 -8.96 -2.11
C ASP A 128 -15.62 -9.36 -0.80
N GLN A 129 -14.74 -8.48 -0.37
CA GLN A 129 -13.90 -8.65 0.82
C GLN A 129 -13.83 -7.36 1.62
N CYS A 130 -13.62 -7.54 2.95
CA CYS A 130 -13.32 -6.47 3.88
C CYS A 130 -12.01 -6.77 4.62
N ALA A 131 -11.28 -5.72 5.00
CA ALA A 131 -10.16 -5.82 5.93
C ALA A 131 -10.62 -5.41 7.33
N VAL A 132 -10.60 -6.35 8.27
CA VAL A 132 -10.72 -6.06 9.71
C VAL A 132 -9.33 -5.77 10.23
N ILE A 133 -9.11 -4.53 10.66
CA ILE A 133 -7.82 -4.05 11.14
C ILE A 133 -7.86 -3.95 12.66
N SER A 134 -6.83 -4.44 13.33
CA SER A 134 -6.67 -4.34 14.78
C SER A 134 -5.18 -4.32 15.16
N VAL A 135 -4.91 -4.16 16.45
CA VAL A 135 -3.59 -4.38 17.04
C VAL A 135 -3.71 -5.52 18.04
N ALA A 136 -2.78 -6.46 18.02
CA ALA A 136 -2.73 -7.57 18.95
C ALA A 136 -1.39 -7.58 19.69
N THR A 137 -1.45 -7.83 21.01
CA THR A 137 -0.25 -8.03 21.82
C THR A 137 0.18 -9.48 21.75
N PRO A 138 1.38 -9.82 21.26
CA PRO A 138 1.85 -11.19 21.21
C PRO A 138 2.29 -11.66 22.61
N ALA A 139 2.10 -12.96 22.93
CA ALA A 139 2.55 -13.55 24.18
C ALA A 139 4.08 -13.66 24.30
N THR A 140 4.78 -13.64 23.16
CA THR A 140 6.24 -13.61 23.07
C THR A 140 6.66 -12.57 22.01
N PRO A 141 7.86 -11.98 22.12
CA PRO A 141 8.32 -11.00 21.15
C PRO A 141 8.25 -11.50 19.70
N HIS A 142 7.74 -10.69 18.79
CA HIS A 142 7.61 -11.00 17.35
C HIS A 142 8.99 -11.10 16.63
N GLY A 143 10.07 -10.56 17.20
CA GLY A 143 11.45 -10.67 16.67
C GLY A 143 11.60 -10.08 15.27
N GLY A 144 11.01 -8.91 14.98
CA GLY A 144 11.10 -8.27 13.66
C GLY A 144 10.46 -9.07 12.52
N ARG A 145 9.59 -10.03 12.84
CA ARG A 145 8.98 -10.90 11.84
C ARG A 145 7.59 -10.45 11.46
N ALA A 146 7.33 -10.41 10.16
CA ALA A 146 6.01 -10.29 9.57
C ALA A 146 5.53 -11.65 9.06
N TRP A 147 4.23 -11.86 9.07
CA TRP A 147 3.60 -13.05 8.49
C TRP A 147 2.52 -12.63 7.50
N GLU A 148 2.52 -13.27 6.35
CA GLU A 148 1.44 -13.25 5.37
C GLU A 148 0.87 -14.66 5.27
N ARG A 149 -0.33 -14.88 5.78
CA ARG A 149 -1.00 -16.17 5.77
C ARG A 149 -2.21 -16.11 4.88
N PHE A 150 -2.14 -16.76 3.75
CA PHE A 150 -3.29 -16.89 2.86
C PHE A 150 -4.28 -17.89 3.44
N THR A 151 -5.53 -17.47 3.58
CA THR A 151 -6.68 -18.31 3.97
C THR A 151 -7.68 -18.38 2.84
N PRO A 152 -8.66 -19.31 2.85
CA PRO A 152 -9.71 -19.35 1.84
C PRO A 152 -10.54 -18.07 1.74
N GLN A 153 -10.66 -17.29 2.82
CA GLN A 153 -11.40 -16.03 2.89
C GLN A 153 -10.56 -14.84 2.40
N GLY A 154 -9.24 -14.98 2.39
CA GLY A 154 -8.31 -13.93 2.02
C GLY A 154 -7.04 -13.95 2.86
N PRO A 155 -6.09 -13.03 2.62
CA PRO A 155 -4.86 -12.94 3.39
C PRO A 155 -5.10 -12.44 4.82
N LEU A 156 -4.36 -13.02 5.76
CA LEU A 156 -4.20 -12.56 7.12
C LEU A 156 -2.75 -12.11 7.30
N ALA A 157 -2.53 -10.80 7.38
CA ALA A 157 -1.23 -10.22 7.64
C ALA A 157 -1.06 -9.90 9.14
N VAL A 158 0.10 -10.27 9.69
CA VAL A 158 0.54 -9.93 11.04
C VAL A 158 1.88 -9.23 10.91
N LEU A 159 1.93 -7.95 11.26
CA LEU A 159 3.10 -7.10 11.03
C LEU A 159 3.66 -6.62 12.38
N PRO A 160 4.99 -6.65 12.59
CA PRO A 160 5.61 -6.18 13.82
C PRO A 160 5.37 -4.67 13.98
N CYS A 161 4.91 -4.25 15.16
CA CYS A 161 4.63 -2.85 15.47
C CYS A 161 5.02 -2.54 16.91
N HIS A 162 6.19 -1.94 17.12
CA HIS A 162 6.81 -1.76 18.44
C HIS A 162 6.93 -3.09 19.19
N ARG A 163 6.19 -3.26 20.28
CA ARG A 163 6.06 -4.54 21.01
C ARG A 163 4.88 -5.38 20.58
N ASP A 164 3.95 -4.79 19.84
CA ASP A 164 2.69 -5.38 19.41
C ASP A 164 2.75 -5.82 17.94
N CYS A 165 1.63 -6.32 17.42
CA CYS A 165 1.44 -6.67 16.03
C CYS A 165 0.26 -5.92 15.43
N ALA A 166 0.45 -5.29 14.29
CA ALA A 166 -0.66 -4.81 13.48
C ALA A 166 -1.26 -5.99 12.70
N ILE A 167 -2.57 -6.13 12.76
CA ILE A 167 -3.34 -7.20 12.13
C ILE A 167 -4.13 -6.63 10.96
N VAL A 168 -4.06 -7.29 9.81
CA VAL A 168 -4.96 -7.07 8.67
C VAL A 168 -5.62 -8.41 8.35
N HIS A 169 -6.84 -8.60 8.83
CA HIS A 169 -7.61 -9.82 8.69
C HIS A 169 -8.62 -9.64 7.55
N THR A 170 -8.33 -10.20 6.39
CA THR A 170 -9.27 -10.16 5.26
C THR A 170 -10.32 -11.24 5.42
N ALA A 171 -11.58 -10.86 5.22
CA ALA A 171 -12.75 -11.73 5.31
C ALA A 171 -13.81 -11.32 4.28
N SER A 172 -14.80 -12.19 4.02
CA SER A 172 -16.00 -11.78 3.29
C SER A 172 -16.78 -10.73 4.09
N PRO A 173 -17.68 -9.93 3.48
CA PRO A 173 -18.46 -8.94 4.23
C PRO A 173 -19.22 -9.53 5.41
N ALA A 174 -19.89 -10.68 5.22
CA ALA A 174 -20.65 -11.35 6.29
C ALA A 174 -19.73 -11.84 7.42
N GLU A 175 -18.57 -12.40 7.12
CA GLU A 175 -17.60 -12.81 8.15
C GLU A 175 -16.97 -11.59 8.83
N ALA A 176 -16.71 -10.51 8.11
CA ALA A 176 -16.21 -9.26 8.69
C ALA A 176 -17.20 -8.66 9.69
N ASP A 177 -18.50 -8.64 9.38
CA ASP A 177 -19.56 -8.20 10.28
C ASP A 177 -19.61 -9.09 11.53
N ALA A 178 -19.50 -10.41 11.35
CA ALA A 178 -19.43 -11.36 12.45
C ALA A 178 -18.19 -11.11 13.34
N LEU A 179 -17.00 -10.88 12.75
CA LEU A 179 -15.78 -10.57 13.47
C LEU A 179 -15.87 -9.24 14.24
N MET A 180 -16.54 -8.24 13.68
CA MET A 180 -16.74 -6.94 14.33
C MET A 180 -17.70 -7.03 15.52
N ALA A 181 -18.66 -7.97 15.49
CA ALA A 181 -19.65 -8.18 16.56
C ALA A 181 -19.12 -8.99 17.75
N LEU A 182 -18.00 -9.71 17.60
CA LEU A 182 -17.40 -10.48 18.69
C LEU A 182 -16.88 -9.57 19.81
N ASP A 183 -16.89 -10.07 21.06
CA ASP A 183 -16.05 -9.49 22.11
C ASP A 183 -14.56 -9.76 21.86
N ASP A 184 -13.68 -9.18 22.67
CA ASP A 184 -12.25 -9.27 22.44
C ASP A 184 -11.70 -10.70 22.64
N ASP A 185 -12.21 -11.46 23.59
CA ASP A 185 -11.78 -12.84 23.85
C ASP A 185 -12.20 -13.77 22.71
N ALA A 186 -13.43 -13.65 22.24
CA ALA A 186 -13.93 -14.42 21.11
C ALA A 186 -13.22 -14.07 19.80
N TYR A 187 -12.95 -12.77 19.57
CA TYR A 187 -12.16 -12.34 18.41
C TYR A 187 -10.72 -12.84 18.49
N LEU A 188 -10.10 -12.78 19.67
CA LEU A 188 -8.74 -13.31 19.90
C LEU A 188 -8.67 -14.80 19.57
N ALA A 189 -9.64 -15.58 20.04
CA ALA A 189 -9.74 -17.01 19.74
C ALA A 189 -9.91 -17.28 18.24
N ARG A 190 -10.74 -16.49 17.55
CA ARG A 190 -10.94 -16.58 16.10
C ARG A 190 -9.67 -16.21 15.34
N LEU A 191 -9.02 -15.08 15.69
CA LEU A 191 -7.74 -14.66 15.11
C LEU A 191 -6.68 -15.76 15.27
N GLN A 192 -6.55 -16.31 16.49
CA GLN A 192 -5.59 -17.38 16.79
C GLN A 192 -5.85 -18.63 15.94
N SER A 193 -7.13 -19.04 15.79
CA SER A 193 -7.49 -20.21 14.99
C SER A 193 -7.14 -20.04 13.49
N HIS A 194 -7.33 -18.85 12.94
CA HIS A 194 -6.99 -18.55 11.54
C HIS A 194 -5.47 -18.40 11.35
N PHE A 195 -4.77 -17.80 12.32
CA PHE A 195 -3.32 -17.60 12.25
C PHE A 195 -2.55 -18.90 12.54
N GLY A 196 -3.00 -19.73 13.48
CA GLY A 196 -2.33 -20.93 13.96
C GLY A 196 -1.27 -20.63 15.03
N ASP A 197 -0.42 -21.60 15.35
CA ASP A 197 0.47 -21.58 16.53
C ASP A 197 1.85 -20.95 16.32
N ARG A 198 2.08 -20.22 15.23
CA ARG A 198 3.38 -19.60 14.93
C ARG A 198 3.76 -18.45 15.85
N LEU A 199 2.75 -17.78 16.36
CA LEU A 199 2.82 -16.75 17.38
C LEU A 199 1.50 -16.79 18.14
N ARG A 200 1.53 -16.78 19.47
CA ARG A 200 0.34 -16.67 20.29
C ARG A 200 0.08 -15.21 20.64
N PHE A 201 -1.19 -14.84 20.61
CA PHE A 201 -1.63 -13.51 21.00
C PHE A 201 -2.20 -13.55 22.42
N ALA A 202 -1.83 -12.56 23.23
CA ALA A 202 -2.29 -12.42 24.62
C ALA A 202 -3.53 -11.54 24.72
N SER A 203 -3.66 -10.54 23.84
CA SER A 203 -4.81 -9.63 23.79
C SER A 203 -4.96 -8.99 22.42
N VAL A 204 -6.12 -8.39 22.16
CA VAL A 204 -6.42 -7.58 20.97
C VAL A 204 -6.99 -6.23 21.39
N GLY A 205 -6.77 -5.22 20.57
CA GLY A 205 -7.34 -3.89 20.71
C GLY A 205 -8.57 -3.68 19.81
N PRO A 206 -9.04 -2.43 19.74
CA PRO A 206 -10.17 -2.05 18.91
C PRO A 206 -10.01 -2.47 17.45
N ARG A 207 -11.14 -2.76 16.83
CA ARG A 207 -11.24 -3.20 15.43
C ARG A 207 -11.86 -2.11 14.58
N ALA A 208 -11.41 -2.02 13.32
CA ALA A 208 -12.05 -1.22 12.28
C ALA A 208 -12.16 -2.06 11.02
N CYS A 209 -13.24 -1.88 10.25
CA CYS A 209 -13.51 -2.64 9.03
C CYS A 209 -13.56 -1.72 7.83
N TYR A 210 -12.92 -2.12 6.73
CA TYR A 210 -12.84 -1.37 5.48
C TYR A 210 -13.15 -2.29 4.29
N PRO A 211 -14.05 -1.92 3.38
CA PRO A 211 -14.30 -2.68 2.16
C PRO A 211 -13.08 -2.61 1.23
N LEU A 212 -12.81 -3.71 0.53
CA LEU A 212 -11.65 -3.86 -0.33
C LEU A 212 -12.06 -3.86 -1.79
N LYS A 213 -11.56 -2.87 -2.52
CA LYS A 213 -11.78 -2.70 -3.96
C LYS A 213 -10.47 -2.42 -4.67
N LEU A 214 -10.35 -2.87 -5.91
CA LEU A 214 -9.40 -2.33 -6.86
C LEU A 214 -10.07 -1.18 -7.60
N ARG A 215 -9.45 -0.02 -7.58
CA ARG A 215 -9.86 1.12 -8.42
C ARG A 215 -8.60 1.75 -8.99
N TYR A 216 -8.57 2.03 -10.26
CA TYR A 216 -7.44 2.76 -10.84
C TYR A 216 -7.81 3.47 -12.14
N ARG A 217 -7.10 4.56 -12.40
CA ARG A 217 -7.11 5.26 -13.69
C ARG A 217 -6.08 4.61 -14.60
N PRO A 218 -6.44 4.12 -15.80
CA PRO A 218 -5.47 3.62 -16.79
C PRO A 218 -4.42 4.67 -17.12
N ASN A 219 -4.84 5.90 -17.35
CA ASN A 219 -3.95 7.05 -17.53
C ASN A 219 -3.98 7.96 -16.27
N PRO A 220 -2.85 8.15 -15.57
CA PRO A 220 -2.79 8.98 -14.36
C PRO A 220 -2.58 10.48 -14.67
N VAL A 221 -2.73 10.92 -15.91
CA VAL A 221 -2.57 12.32 -16.31
C VAL A 221 -3.71 12.77 -17.20
N GLY A 222 -4.11 14.02 -17.06
CA GLY A 222 -5.05 14.74 -17.90
C GLY A 222 -4.44 16.04 -18.41
N GLN A 223 -5.24 16.93 -18.95
CA GLN A 223 -4.78 18.26 -19.33
C GLN A 223 -4.42 19.03 -18.05
N ARG A 224 -3.14 19.41 -17.91
CA ARG A 224 -2.62 20.12 -16.73
C ARG A 224 -2.96 19.51 -15.38
N THR A 225 -3.19 18.20 -15.36
CA THR A 225 -3.60 17.48 -14.14
C THR A 225 -2.81 16.17 -14.04
N VAL A 226 -2.36 15.84 -12.83
CA VAL A 226 -1.78 14.53 -12.50
C VAL A 226 -2.49 13.96 -11.29
N TRP A 227 -2.89 12.67 -11.36
CA TRP A 227 -3.45 11.96 -10.22
C TRP A 227 -2.35 11.10 -9.56
N LEU A 228 -2.28 11.19 -8.24
CA LEU A 228 -1.25 10.54 -7.40
C LEU A 228 -1.90 9.76 -6.25
N GLY A 229 -1.21 8.75 -5.77
CA GLY A 229 -1.69 7.96 -4.64
C GLY A 229 -3.05 7.30 -4.92
N ASN A 230 -3.95 7.33 -3.94
CA ASN A 230 -5.28 6.74 -4.07
C ASN A 230 -6.17 7.46 -5.09
N ALA A 231 -5.87 8.70 -5.44
CA ALA A 231 -6.53 9.39 -6.55
C ALA A 231 -6.17 8.80 -7.91
N ALA A 232 -5.02 8.14 -8.03
CA ALA A 232 -4.61 7.41 -9.24
C ALA A 232 -4.96 5.93 -9.18
N GLN A 233 -4.76 5.28 -8.02
CA GLN A 233 -5.06 3.86 -7.81
C GLN A 233 -5.24 3.48 -6.34
N THR A 234 -6.29 2.73 -6.05
CA THR A 234 -6.52 2.04 -4.77
C THR A 234 -6.34 0.55 -4.97
N LEU A 235 -5.47 -0.07 -4.18
CA LEU A 235 -5.10 -1.48 -4.29
C LEU A 235 -5.58 -2.27 -3.08
N HIS A 236 -5.75 -3.58 -3.26
CA HIS A 236 -5.90 -4.48 -2.13
C HIS A 236 -4.66 -4.41 -1.21
N PRO A 237 -4.81 -4.43 0.13
CA PRO A 237 -3.68 -4.28 1.07
C PRO A 237 -2.70 -5.46 1.08
N VAL A 238 -2.99 -6.55 0.34
CA VAL A 238 -2.08 -7.70 0.21
C VAL A 238 -0.67 -7.23 -0.17
N ALA A 239 0.32 -7.74 0.54
CA ALA A 239 1.72 -7.38 0.37
C ALA A 239 2.05 -5.87 0.61
N GLY A 240 1.13 -5.08 1.18
CA GLY A 240 1.36 -3.69 1.63
C GLY A 240 1.83 -2.72 0.54
N GLN A 241 1.42 -2.89 -0.73
CA GLN A 241 2.01 -2.13 -1.84
C GLN A 241 1.34 -0.77 -2.13
N GLY A 242 0.15 -0.48 -1.61
CA GLY A 242 -0.60 0.73 -1.98
C GLY A 242 0.16 2.03 -1.73
N TYR A 243 0.55 2.29 -0.49
CA TYR A 243 1.29 3.50 -0.12
C TYR A 243 2.69 3.55 -0.76
N ASN A 244 3.35 2.39 -0.87
CA ASN A 244 4.68 2.30 -1.49
C ASN A 244 4.65 2.66 -2.98
N LEU A 245 3.61 2.25 -3.70
CA LEU A 245 3.40 2.65 -5.10
C LEU A 245 3.12 4.15 -5.19
N ALA A 246 2.25 4.68 -4.32
CA ALA A 246 1.94 6.11 -4.26
C ALA A 246 3.20 6.96 -4.06
N LEU A 247 4.06 6.60 -3.13
CA LEU A 247 5.29 7.35 -2.85
C LEU A 247 6.28 7.30 -4.03
N ARG A 248 6.36 6.16 -4.74
CA ARG A 248 7.14 6.06 -5.98
C ARG A 248 6.55 6.93 -7.10
N ASP A 249 5.23 7.05 -7.18
CA ASP A 249 4.56 7.92 -8.16
C ASP A 249 4.88 9.40 -7.87
N VAL A 250 4.74 9.83 -6.62
CA VAL A 250 5.09 11.20 -6.19
C VAL A 250 6.54 11.52 -6.49
N TRP A 251 7.46 10.62 -6.12
CA TRP A 251 8.89 10.81 -6.37
C TRP A 251 9.20 10.92 -7.86
N ALA A 252 8.65 10.04 -8.70
CA ALA A 252 8.88 10.09 -10.14
C ALA A 252 8.26 11.33 -10.78
N CYS A 253 7.08 11.76 -10.34
CA CYS A 253 6.46 12.99 -10.79
C CYS A 253 7.37 14.18 -10.49
N ALA A 254 7.83 14.34 -9.26
CA ALA A 254 8.74 15.40 -8.88
C ALA A 254 10.03 15.39 -9.71
N GLN A 255 10.63 14.21 -9.97
CA GLN A 255 11.83 14.09 -10.79
C GLN A 255 11.61 14.53 -12.24
N VAL A 256 10.47 14.17 -12.84
CA VAL A 256 10.13 14.58 -14.22
C VAL A 256 9.92 16.09 -14.29
N LEU A 257 9.17 16.66 -13.33
CA LEU A 257 8.91 18.10 -13.28
C LEU A 257 10.21 18.92 -13.13
N LEU A 258 11.11 18.48 -12.24
CA LEU A 258 12.41 19.13 -12.03
C LEU A 258 13.31 19.05 -13.26
N LYS A 259 13.30 17.93 -13.99
CA LYS A 259 14.10 17.76 -15.21
C LYS A 259 13.55 18.55 -16.40
N ALA A 260 12.25 18.73 -16.49
CA ALA A 260 11.62 19.45 -17.59
C ALA A 260 12.01 20.94 -17.60
N GLY A 261 12.21 21.56 -16.43
CA GLY A 261 12.71 22.94 -16.29
C GLY A 261 11.81 24.04 -16.87
N GLY A 262 10.69 23.66 -17.47
CA GLY A 262 9.78 24.57 -18.17
C GLY A 262 8.37 24.59 -17.55
N ASP A 263 7.35 24.38 -18.39
CA ASP A 263 5.96 24.31 -17.97
C ASP A 263 5.64 22.94 -17.32
N PRO A 264 5.33 22.88 -16.02
CA PRO A 264 5.04 21.63 -15.31
C PRO A 264 3.76 20.96 -15.82
N GLY A 265 2.81 21.72 -16.38
CA GLY A 265 1.55 21.22 -16.91
C GLY A 265 1.60 20.88 -18.40
N ALA A 266 2.75 21.05 -19.08
CA ALA A 266 2.87 20.73 -20.49
C ALA A 266 2.58 19.26 -20.79
N ALA A 267 1.85 18.98 -21.88
CA ALA A 267 1.45 17.64 -22.27
C ALA A 267 2.62 16.66 -22.38
N ASP A 268 3.75 17.07 -22.94
CA ASP A 268 4.95 16.24 -23.09
C ASP A 268 5.61 15.88 -21.75
N THR A 269 5.59 16.82 -20.79
CA THR A 269 6.07 16.60 -19.42
C THR A 269 5.21 15.53 -18.74
N LEU A 270 3.89 15.67 -18.78
CA LEU A 270 2.96 14.74 -18.19
C LEU A 270 2.97 13.36 -18.89
N ALA A 271 3.08 13.35 -20.22
CA ALA A 271 3.23 12.10 -20.98
C ALA A 271 4.53 11.36 -20.63
N THR A 272 5.60 12.10 -20.34
CA THR A 272 6.88 11.51 -19.88
C THR A 272 6.69 10.84 -18.52
N TYR A 273 6.04 11.49 -17.56
CA TYR A 273 5.70 10.89 -16.28
C TYR A 273 4.85 9.62 -16.46
N ALA A 274 3.76 9.69 -17.23
CA ALA A 274 2.87 8.56 -17.46
C ALA A 274 3.63 7.35 -18.04
N ARG A 275 4.48 7.59 -19.05
CA ARG A 275 5.32 6.55 -19.68
C ARG A 275 6.33 5.95 -18.71
N GLU A 276 7.01 6.77 -17.90
CA GLU A 276 7.98 6.32 -16.92
C GLU A 276 7.35 5.45 -15.82
N ARG A 277 6.11 5.77 -15.44
CA ARG A 277 5.40 5.04 -14.38
C ARG A 277 4.63 3.82 -14.85
N HIS A 278 4.39 3.70 -16.16
CA HIS A 278 3.51 2.67 -16.72
C HIS A 278 3.85 1.25 -16.24
N LEU A 279 5.11 0.83 -16.39
CA LEU A 279 5.53 -0.55 -16.03
C LEU A 279 5.37 -0.83 -14.54
N ASP A 280 5.79 0.09 -13.68
CA ASP A 280 5.71 -0.12 -12.23
C ASP A 280 4.25 -0.12 -11.73
N ARG A 281 3.44 0.83 -12.20
CA ARG A 281 2.02 0.90 -11.86
C ARG A 281 1.28 -0.36 -12.32
N GLN A 282 1.31 -0.66 -13.61
CA GLN A 282 0.60 -1.81 -14.17
C GLN A 282 1.11 -3.13 -13.59
N GLY A 283 2.42 -3.25 -13.39
CA GLY A 283 3.01 -4.43 -12.79
C GLY A 283 2.57 -4.63 -11.33
N THR A 284 2.50 -3.55 -10.53
CA THR A 284 2.05 -3.64 -9.13
C THR A 284 0.56 -3.91 -9.04
N ILE A 285 -0.27 -3.23 -9.86
CA ILE A 285 -1.72 -3.47 -9.93
C ILE A 285 -2.00 -4.94 -10.29
N ARG A 286 -1.40 -5.45 -11.37
CA ARG A 286 -1.60 -6.84 -11.82
C ARG A 286 -1.07 -7.86 -10.81
N PHE A 287 0.04 -7.56 -10.15
CA PHE A 287 0.61 -8.44 -9.14
C PHE A 287 -0.32 -8.57 -7.92
N THR A 288 -0.80 -7.45 -7.37
CA THR A 288 -1.71 -7.47 -6.22
C THR A 288 -3.06 -8.11 -6.57
N ASP A 289 -3.65 -7.75 -7.71
CA ASP A 289 -4.89 -8.37 -8.20
C ASP A 289 -4.72 -9.88 -8.45
N GLY A 290 -3.58 -10.28 -9.03
CA GLY A 290 -3.25 -11.68 -9.26
C GLY A 290 -3.09 -12.47 -7.96
N LEU A 291 -2.47 -11.90 -6.93
CA LEU A 291 -2.36 -12.55 -5.62
C LEU A 291 -3.74 -12.77 -4.99
N VAL A 292 -4.60 -11.75 -5.00
CA VAL A 292 -5.96 -11.89 -4.45
C VAL A 292 -6.72 -13.00 -5.19
N ARG A 293 -6.75 -12.96 -6.52
CA ARG A 293 -7.44 -13.98 -7.32
C ARG A 293 -6.85 -15.37 -7.14
N LEU A 294 -5.54 -15.48 -7.02
CA LEU A 294 -4.89 -16.77 -6.85
C LEU A 294 -5.17 -17.37 -5.48
N PHE A 295 -5.16 -16.58 -4.41
CA PHE A 295 -5.18 -17.07 -3.03
C PHE A 295 -6.54 -16.96 -2.32
N SER A 296 -7.45 -16.09 -2.77
CA SER A 296 -8.77 -15.88 -2.15
C SER A 296 -9.87 -16.65 -2.88
N ASN A 297 -9.73 -17.96 -2.98
CA ASN A 297 -10.80 -18.83 -3.48
C ASN A 297 -10.62 -20.26 -2.95
N ALA A 298 -11.69 -21.06 -3.00
CA ALA A 298 -11.76 -22.42 -2.45
C ALA A 298 -11.61 -23.54 -3.51
N VAL A 299 -11.08 -23.22 -4.71
CA VAL A 299 -10.93 -24.21 -5.79
C VAL A 299 -9.86 -25.24 -5.44
N GLY A 300 -10.27 -26.51 -5.23
CA GLY A 300 -9.42 -27.59 -4.72
C GLY A 300 -8.11 -27.82 -5.49
N PRO A 301 -8.08 -27.93 -6.83
CA PRO A 301 -6.84 -28.08 -7.59
C PRO A 301 -5.86 -26.92 -7.42
N LEU A 302 -6.36 -25.69 -7.25
CA LEU A 302 -5.55 -24.50 -7.01
C LEU A 302 -4.90 -24.51 -5.62
N LEU A 303 -5.48 -25.20 -4.65
CA LEU A 303 -4.91 -25.35 -3.31
C LEU A 303 -3.52 -25.98 -3.36
N HIS A 304 -3.39 -27.08 -4.09
CA HIS A 304 -2.10 -27.78 -4.27
C HIS A 304 -1.13 -26.95 -5.13
N ALA A 305 -1.63 -26.32 -6.20
CA ALA A 305 -0.80 -25.47 -7.05
C ALA A 305 -0.23 -24.26 -6.30
N ARG A 306 -0.98 -23.65 -5.39
CA ARG A 306 -0.51 -22.56 -4.50
C ARG A 306 0.62 -23.03 -3.58
N GLY A 307 0.42 -24.19 -2.92
CA GLY A 307 1.43 -24.81 -2.07
C GLY A 307 2.72 -25.12 -2.84
N ALA A 308 2.59 -25.72 -4.02
CA ALA A 308 3.72 -25.99 -4.92
C ALA A 308 4.40 -24.69 -5.40
N GLY A 309 3.63 -23.63 -5.68
CA GLY A 309 4.16 -22.32 -6.07
C GLY A 309 4.95 -21.65 -4.94
N LEU A 310 4.47 -21.69 -3.70
CA LEU A 310 5.21 -21.19 -2.53
C LEU A 310 6.48 -22.01 -2.27
N LEU A 311 6.40 -23.33 -2.40
CA LEU A 311 7.57 -24.21 -2.28
C LEU A 311 8.59 -23.93 -3.39
N ALA A 312 8.14 -23.77 -4.63
CA ALA A 312 9.01 -23.41 -5.75
C ALA A 312 9.69 -22.04 -5.51
N LEU A 313 8.94 -21.07 -5.00
CA LEU A 313 9.51 -19.76 -4.63
C LEU A 313 10.57 -19.89 -3.53
N ASP A 314 10.41 -20.80 -2.58
CA ASP A 314 11.40 -21.06 -1.52
C ASP A 314 12.63 -21.79 -2.05
N LEU A 315 12.44 -22.74 -2.98
CA LEU A 315 13.51 -23.59 -3.54
C LEU A 315 14.27 -22.95 -4.71
N ILE A 316 13.70 -21.94 -5.38
CA ILE A 316 14.32 -21.28 -6.55
C ILE A 316 14.82 -19.87 -6.15
N PRO A 317 16.08 -19.72 -5.70
CA PRO A 317 16.59 -18.45 -5.22
C PRO A 317 16.43 -17.28 -6.19
N PRO A 318 16.65 -17.42 -7.51
CA PRO A 318 16.43 -16.31 -8.45
C PRO A 318 15.00 -15.78 -8.46
N ALA A 319 13.99 -16.66 -8.40
CA ALA A 319 12.59 -16.27 -8.36
C ALA A 319 12.26 -15.55 -7.04
N ARG A 320 12.75 -16.09 -5.91
CA ARG A 320 12.61 -15.48 -4.59
C ARG A 320 13.26 -14.09 -4.54
N HIS A 321 14.48 -13.96 -5.05
CA HIS A 321 15.18 -12.68 -5.12
C HIS A 321 14.47 -11.66 -6.01
N PHE A 322 13.94 -12.09 -7.15
CA PHE A 322 13.15 -11.22 -8.03
C PHE A 322 11.93 -10.66 -7.31
N VAL A 323 11.14 -11.52 -6.65
CA VAL A 323 9.95 -11.08 -5.90
C VAL A 323 10.33 -10.15 -4.75
N ALA A 324 11.34 -10.51 -3.95
CA ALA A 324 11.76 -9.70 -2.82
C ALA A 324 12.27 -8.31 -3.24
N LYS A 325 13.13 -8.23 -4.26
CA LYS A 325 13.63 -6.96 -4.80
C LYS A 325 12.49 -6.11 -5.34
N ARG A 326 11.54 -6.72 -6.06
CA ARG A 326 10.38 -6.00 -6.57
C ARG A 326 9.50 -5.44 -5.45
N MET A 327 9.33 -6.17 -4.36
CA MET A 327 8.57 -5.70 -3.20
C MET A 327 9.31 -4.59 -2.44
N MET A 328 10.63 -4.67 -2.32
CA MET A 328 11.45 -3.66 -1.64
C MET A 328 11.59 -2.35 -2.44
N PHE A 329 11.70 -2.42 -3.78
CA PHE A 329 12.10 -1.28 -4.62
C PHE A 329 11.13 -0.97 -5.77
N GLY A 330 10.11 -1.80 -6.03
CA GLY A 330 9.22 -1.68 -7.19
C GLY A 330 9.80 -2.29 -8.47
N ALA A 331 9.20 -1.96 -9.63
CA ALA A 331 9.59 -2.56 -10.92
C ALA A 331 10.99 -2.14 -11.40
N ARG A 332 11.47 -0.99 -10.96
CA ARG A 332 12.84 -0.50 -11.23
C ARG A 332 13.79 -0.93 -10.10
N ALA A 333 13.78 -2.21 -9.75
CA ALA A 333 14.53 -2.81 -8.64
C ALA A 333 16.07 -2.76 -8.78
N TRP A 334 16.62 -1.84 -9.54
CA TRP A 334 18.06 -1.58 -9.62
C TRP A 334 18.31 -0.16 -9.11
N PRO A 335 19.23 0.01 -8.15
CA PRO A 335 19.64 1.33 -7.70
C PRO A 335 20.32 2.10 -8.82
#